data_c91087bcca3e7b7f7038d5ad8b456011
#
_entry.id   c91087bcca3e7b7f7038d5ad8b456011
#
_cell.length_a   1.000
_cell.length_b   1.000
_cell.length_c   1.000
_cell.angle_alpha   90.00
_cell.angle_beta   90.00
_cell.angle_gamma   90.00
#
_symmetry.space_group_name_H-M   'P 1'
#
loop_
_entity.id
_entity.type
_entity.pdbx_description
1 polymer ?
#
loop_
_entity_poly.entity_id
_entity_poly.type
_entity_poly.pdbx_seq_one_letter_code
_entity_poly.pdbx_strand_id
1 'polypeptide(L)'
;MAARMKRGDQKARAWMIKANLRLVVKIAHDYSNLGLPLLDLISEGNIGLMKAVERFDPGKGGKLSTYSAWWIKQSIKRALANQSKTIRLPVHLVDKISKMRLVSLQMSKELGREPPDEEIGISSAKLSQLKTASIRPASLDAPISDDDSTEFWRDRL
;
A
#
# COMPACT_ATOMS: atom_id res chain seq x y z
N MET A 1 27.62 15.89 -2.64
CA MET A 1 26.79 15.15 -3.61
C MET A 1 25.54 15.93 -4.00
N ALA A 2 24.65 16.31 -3.07
CA ALA A 2 23.42 17.03 -3.40
C ALA A 2 23.62 18.35 -4.17
N ALA A 3 24.66 19.14 -3.86
CA ALA A 3 25.00 20.35 -4.62
C ALA A 3 25.46 20.08 -6.07
N ARG A 4 26.09 18.94 -6.32
CA ARG A 4 26.47 18.51 -7.69
C ARG A 4 25.23 18.07 -8.49
N MET A 5 24.33 17.35 -7.84
CA MET A 5 23.07 16.94 -8.44
C MET A 5 22.20 18.14 -8.85
N LYS A 6 22.10 19.19 -8.01
CA LYS A 6 21.39 20.46 -8.37
C LYS A 6 21.99 21.15 -9.61
N ARG A 7 23.26 20.90 -9.92
CA ARG A 7 23.95 21.37 -11.15
C ARG A 7 23.77 20.44 -12.36
N GLY A 8 22.91 19.40 -12.25
CA GLY A 8 22.61 18.48 -13.34
C GLY A 8 23.54 17.26 -13.44
N ASP A 9 24.39 16.99 -12.45
CA ASP A 9 25.30 15.85 -12.46
C ASP A 9 24.53 14.53 -12.28
N GLN A 10 24.33 13.82 -13.41
CA GLN A 10 23.61 12.53 -13.46
C GLN A 10 24.35 11.41 -12.69
N LYS A 11 25.68 11.44 -12.64
CA LYS A 11 26.46 10.46 -11.86
C LYS A 11 26.24 10.65 -10.37
N ALA A 12 26.19 11.90 -9.88
CA ALA A 12 25.89 12.21 -8.50
C ALA A 12 24.45 11.79 -8.14
N ARG A 13 23.47 12.00 -9.03
CA ARG A 13 22.09 11.54 -8.87
C ARG A 13 22.01 10.02 -8.73
N ALA A 14 22.59 9.28 -9.67
CA ALA A 14 22.59 7.83 -9.66
C ALA A 14 23.25 7.26 -8.39
N TRP A 15 24.35 7.87 -7.94
CA TRP A 15 25.05 7.46 -6.74
C TRP A 15 24.19 7.67 -5.48
N MET A 16 23.51 8.83 -5.37
CA MET A 16 22.61 9.11 -4.25
C MET A 16 21.44 8.11 -4.19
N ILE A 17 20.88 7.73 -5.32
CA ILE A 17 19.82 6.72 -5.39
C ILE A 17 20.36 5.37 -4.93
N LYS A 18 21.47 4.88 -5.53
CA LYS A 18 22.08 3.58 -5.21
C LYS A 18 22.42 3.45 -3.72
N ALA A 19 22.99 4.49 -3.13
CA ALA A 19 23.37 4.49 -1.72
C ALA A 19 22.17 4.37 -0.75
N ASN A 20 20.94 4.66 -1.20
CA ASN A 20 19.74 4.66 -0.37
C ASN A 20 18.72 3.55 -0.72
N LEU A 21 19.06 2.61 -1.63
CA LEU A 21 18.15 1.49 -1.99
C LEU A 21 17.79 0.61 -0.79
N ARG A 22 18.71 0.42 0.16
CA ARG A 22 18.44 -0.35 1.39
C ARG A 22 17.30 0.24 2.22
N LEU A 23 17.16 1.57 2.22
CA LEU A 23 16.05 2.24 2.91
C LEU A 23 14.70 1.90 2.26
N VAL A 24 14.65 1.81 0.93
CA VAL A 24 13.44 1.41 0.20
C VAL A 24 13.04 -0.01 0.57
N VAL A 25 14.00 -0.96 0.56
CA VAL A 25 13.73 -2.37 0.92
C VAL A 25 13.17 -2.47 2.34
N LYS A 26 13.78 -1.76 3.30
CA LYS A 26 13.31 -1.73 4.70
C LYS A 26 11.87 -1.23 4.79
N ILE A 27 11.55 -0.12 4.12
CA ILE A 27 10.19 0.45 4.16
C ILE A 27 9.21 -0.46 3.40
N ALA A 28 9.58 -1.01 2.24
CA ALA A 28 8.69 -1.88 1.46
C ALA A 28 8.30 -3.15 2.25
N HIS A 29 9.18 -3.65 3.10
CA HIS A 29 8.90 -4.82 3.94
C HIS A 29 7.75 -4.58 4.93
N ASP A 30 7.57 -3.34 5.43
CA ASP A 30 6.45 -2.97 6.31
C ASP A 30 5.08 -3.03 5.59
N TYR A 31 5.08 -3.07 4.25
CA TYR A 31 3.89 -3.13 3.39
C TYR A 31 3.73 -4.47 2.67
N SER A 32 4.54 -5.47 3.02
CA SER A 32 4.40 -6.82 2.47
C SER A 32 3.03 -7.41 2.85
N ASN A 33 2.53 -8.35 2.04
CA ASN A 33 1.25 -9.04 2.23
C ASN A 33 -0.02 -8.16 2.13
N LEU A 34 0.09 -6.93 1.64
CA LEU A 34 -1.06 -6.03 1.42
C LEU A 34 -1.67 -6.13 0.01
N GLY A 35 -1.30 -7.15 -0.75
CA GLY A 35 -1.87 -7.44 -2.07
C GLY A 35 -0.97 -7.12 -3.26
N LEU A 36 0.29 -6.71 -3.02
CA LEU A 36 1.34 -6.62 -4.04
C LEU A 36 2.57 -7.43 -3.62
N PRO A 37 3.27 -8.06 -4.58
CA PRO A 37 4.56 -8.72 -4.35
C PRO A 37 5.59 -7.72 -3.80
N LEU A 38 6.51 -8.20 -2.95
CA LEU A 38 7.55 -7.36 -2.35
C LEU A 38 8.43 -6.66 -3.40
N LEU A 39 8.74 -7.34 -4.50
CA LEU A 39 9.56 -6.76 -5.59
C LEU A 39 8.86 -5.57 -6.27
N ASP A 40 7.54 -5.64 -6.42
CA ASP A 40 6.75 -4.54 -6.99
C ASP A 40 6.68 -3.36 -6.01
N LEU A 41 6.53 -3.63 -4.71
CA LEU A 41 6.59 -2.60 -3.67
C LEU A 41 7.96 -1.89 -3.65
N ILE A 42 9.06 -2.64 -3.82
CA ILE A 42 10.41 -2.08 -3.91
C ILE A 42 10.54 -1.22 -5.18
N SER A 43 10.03 -1.69 -6.31
CA SER A 43 10.09 -0.95 -7.57
C SER A 43 9.33 0.38 -7.48
N GLU A 44 8.12 0.37 -6.93
CA GLU A 44 7.33 1.58 -6.68
C GLU A 44 7.98 2.50 -5.63
N GLY A 45 8.58 1.91 -4.59
CA GLY A 45 9.36 2.64 -3.60
C GLY A 45 10.60 3.33 -4.19
N ASN A 46 11.26 2.69 -5.16
CA ASN A 46 12.39 3.29 -5.89
C ASN A 46 11.95 4.51 -6.70
N ILE A 47 10.74 4.49 -7.30
CA ILE A 47 10.18 5.67 -7.97
C ILE A 47 9.99 6.82 -6.96
N GLY A 48 9.51 6.50 -5.75
CA GLY A 48 9.41 7.47 -4.65
C GLY A 48 10.76 8.05 -4.23
N LEU A 49 11.79 7.18 -4.10
CA LEU A 49 13.16 7.60 -3.77
C LEU A 49 13.75 8.53 -4.86
N MET A 50 13.56 8.21 -6.13
CA MET A 50 14.04 9.05 -7.24
C MET A 50 13.43 10.45 -7.16
N LYS A 51 12.12 10.58 -6.94
CA LYS A 51 11.44 11.86 -6.76
C LYS A 51 11.95 12.63 -5.53
N ALA A 52 12.23 11.91 -4.45
CA ALA A 52 12.78 12.51 -3.23
C ALA A 52 14.19 13.09 -3.49
N VAL A 53 15.06 12.32 -4.15
CA VAL A 53 16.43 12.75 -4.46
C VAL A 53 16.40 14.02 -5.32
N GLU A 54 15.54 14.10 -6.34
CA GLU A 54 15.43 15.27 -7.23
C GLU A 54 14.98 16.53 -6.49
N ARG A 55 14.11 16.39 -5.50
CA ARG A 55 13.50 17.52 -4.76
C ARG A 55 14.22 17.84 -3.46
N PHE A 56 15.23 17.05 -3.08
CA PHE A 56 15.92 17.22 -1.82
C PHE A 56 16.76 18.50 -1.78
N ASP A 57 16.56 19.28 -0.72
CA ASP A 57 17.35 20.47 -0.43
C ASP A 57 18.14 20.32 0.89
N PRO A 58 19.46 20.14 0.83
CA PRO A 58 20.30 20.02 2.00
C PRO A 58 20.35 21.31 2.85
N GLY A 59 20.06 22.48 2.24
CA GLY A 59 20.03 23.77 2.95
C GLY A 59 18.93 23.86 4.02
N LYS A 60 17.93 22.98 3.96
CA LYS A 60 16.85 22.91 4.98
C LYS A 60 17.22 22.12 6.23
N GLY A 61 18.46 21.68 6.39
CA GLY A 61 18.99 21.01 7.60
C GLY A 61 18.49 19.58 7.85
N GLY A 62 17.61 19.03 7.03
CA GLY A 62 17.07 17.68 7.18
C GLY A 62 17.98 16.60 6.55
N LYS A 63 17.97 15.38 7.13
CA LYS A 63 18.62 14.21 6.52
C LYS A 63 17.82 13.72 5.31
N LEU A 64 18.51 13.30 4.23
CA LEU A 64 17.87 12.71 3.05
C LEU A 64 16.98 11.52 3.42
N SER A 65 17.41 10.66 4.33
CA SER A 65 16.64 9.48 4.77
C SER A 65 15.28 9.84 5.34
N THR A 66 15.20 10.90 6.17
CA THR A 66 13.94 11.37 6.75
C THR A 66 13.00 11.94 5.68
N TYR A 67 13.55 12.73 4.76
CA TYR A 67 12.78 13.33 3.67
C TYR A 67 12.31 12.26 2.67
N SER A 68 13.17 11.35 2.26
CA SER A 68 12.84 10.31 1.28
C SER A 68 11.88 9.26 1.83
N ALA A 69 11.91 8.96 3.12
CA ALA A 69 10.98 8.00 3.73
C ALA A 69 9.51 8.38 3.48
N TRP A 70 9.16 9.67 3.52
CA TRP A 70 7.81 10.12 3.21
C TRP A 70 7.43 9.85 1.75
N TRP A 71 8.32 10.16 0.80
CA TRP A 71 8.10 9.95 -0.63
C TRP A 71 7.99 8.47 -0.99
N ILE A 72 8.85 7.62 -0.38
CA ILE A 72 8.83 6.17 -0.55
C ILE A 72 7.48 5.62 -0.07
N LYS A 73 7.06 5.95 1.16
CA LYS A 73 5.79 5.52 1.74
C LYS A 73 4.60 5.98 0.88
N GLN A 74 4.63 7.22 0.41
CA GLN A 74 3.58 7.77 -0.43
C GLN A 74 3.45 7.03 -1.77
N SER A 75 4.59 6.71 -2.42
CA SER A 75 4.60 5.96 -3.68
C SER A 75 4.04 4.55 -3.48
N ILE A 76 4.51 3.84 -2.46
CA ILE A 76 4.04 2.49 -2.12
C ILE A 76 2.53 2.48 -1.81
N LYS A 77 2.05 3.40 -0.96
CA LYS A 77 0.61 3.50 -0.64
C LYS A 77 -0.25 3.76 -1.87
N ARG A 78 0.23 4.62 -2.78
CA ARG A 78 -0.47 4.91 -4.04
C ARG A 78 -0.49 3.69 -4.97
N ALA A 79 0.60 2.94 -5.05
CA ALA A 79 0.66 1.70 -5.81
C ALA A 79 -0.31 0.65 -5.25
N LEU A 80 -0.32 0.45 -3.94
CA LEU A 80 -1.27 -0.43 -3.26
C LEU A 80 -2.73 -0.03 -3.55
N ALA A 81 -3.06 1.25 -3.45
CA ALA A 81 -4.42 1.72 -3.74
C ALA A 81 -4.84 1.46 -5.19
N ASN A 82 -3.88 1.47 -6.14
CA ASN A 82 -4.15 1.32 -7.56
C ASN A 82 -4.11 -0.12 -8.07
N GLN A 83 -3.29 -0.99 -7.47
CA GLN A 83 -2.89 -2.27 -8.07
C GLN A 83 -3.15 -3.48 -7.15
N SER A 84 -3.44 -3.29 -5.86
CA SER A 84 -3.55 -4.40 -4.90
C SER A 84 -4.82 -5.25 -5.05
N LYS A 85 -5.80 -4.79 -5.83
CA LYS A 85 -7.06 -5.50 -6.04
C LYS A 85 -7.22 -5.94 -7.50
N THR A 86 -7.69 -7.17 -7.71
CA THR A 86 -8.03 -7.72 -9.03
C THR A 86 -9.07 -6.84 -9.74
N ILE A 87 -10.13 -6.45 -9.02
CA ILE A 87 -11.09 -5.45 -9.49
C ILE A 87 -10.67 -4.11 -8.92
N ARG A 88 -10.10 -3.25 -9.77
CA ARG A 88 -9.60 -1.94 -9.36
C ARG A 88 -10.71 -1.05 -8.81
N LEU A 89 -10.46 -0.47 -7.64
CA LEU A 89 -11.31 0.54 -7.03
C LEU A 89 -10.70 1.95 -7.17
N PRO A 90 -11.53 2.98 -7.32
CA PRO A 90 -11.06 4.36 -7.21
C PRO A 90 -10.41 4.63 -5.84
N VAL A 91 -9.33 5.42 -5.82
CA VAL A 91 -8.52 5.68 -4.60
C VAL A 91 -9.37 6.23 -3.45
N HIS A 92 -10.32 7.12 -3.75
CA HIS A 92 -11.20 7.67 -2.72
C HIS A 92 -12.11 6.64 -2.03
N LEU A 93 -12.45 5.52 -2.73
CA LEU A 93 -13.17 4.41 -2.10
C LEU A 93 -12.23 3.55 -1.25
N VAL A 94 -11.00 3.33 -1.69
CA VAL A 94 -9.98 2.61 -0.91
C VAL A 94 -9.72 3.35 0.41
N ASP A 95 -9.60 4.68 0.38
CA ASP A 95 -9.42 5.49 1.58
C ASP A 95 -10.62 5.41 2.52
N LYS A 96 -11.86 5.42 1.98
CA LYS A 96 -13.08 5.26 2.80
C LYS A 96 -13.15 3.87 3.44
N ILE A 97 -12.84 2.81 2.71
CA ILE A 97 -12.79 1.43 3.23
C ILE A 97 -11.74 1.31 4.34
N SER A 98 -10.57 1.92 4.15
CA SER A 98 -9.48 1.90 5.14
C SER A 98 -9.88 2.63 6.42
N LYS A 99 -10.53 3.81 6.31
CA LYS A 99 -11.07 4.55 7.46
C LYS A 99 -12.16 3.75 8.18
N MET A 100 -13.10 3.17 7.45
CA MET A 100 -14.16 2.33 8.01
C MET A 100 -13.56 1.18 8.83
N ARG A 101 -12.58 0.46 8.28
CA ARG A 101 -11.90 -0.64 9.00
C ARG A 101 -11.18 -0.17 10.26
N LEU A 102 -10.53 1.00 10.19
CA LEU A 102 -9.84 1.57 11.34
C LEU A 102 -10.82 1.91 12.49
N VAL A 103 -11.93 2.57 12.15
CA VAL A 103 -12.98 2.91 13.12
C VAL A 103 -13.61 1.65 13.70
N SER A 104 -13.99 0.68 12.88
CA SER A 104 -14.53 -0.61 13.32
C SER A 104 -13.58 -1.33 14.28
N LEU A 105 -12.26 -1.34 13.97
CA LEU A 105 -11.25 -1.96 14.81
C LEU A 105 -11.08 -1.24 16.17
N GLN A 106 -11.13 0.09 16.18
CA GLN A 106 -11.06 0.87 17.42
C GLN A 106 -12.26 0.60 18.30
N MET A 107 -13.47 0.67 17.74
CA MET A 107 -14.71 0.41 18.46
C MET A 107 -14.79 -1.04 18.98
N SER A 108 -14.33 -2.00 18.18
CA SER A 108 -14.23 -3.40 18.62
C SER A 108 -13.31 -3.59 19.83
N LYS A 109 -12.21 -2.83 19.90
CA LYS A 109 -11.31 -2.84 21.07
C LYS A 109 -11.95 -2.21 22.32
N GLU A 110 -12.71 -1.14 22.15
CA GLU A 110 -13.38 -0.42 23.25
C GLU A 110 -14.60 -1.20 23.78
N LEU A 111 -15.38 -1.79 22.88
CA LEU A 111 -16.62 -2.49 23.21
C LEU A 111 -16.41 -3.97 23.55
N GLY A 112 -15.28 -4.57 23.23
CA GLY A 112 -15.02 -6.01 23.35
C GLY A 112 -15.86 -6.89 22.41
N ARG A 113 -16.61 -6.28 21.46
CA ARG A 113 -17.43 -6.94 20.44
C ARG A 113 -17.32 -6.22 19.10
N GLU A 114 -17.74 -6.89 18.04
CA GLU A 114 -17.87 -6.20 16.75
C GLU A 114 -18.99 -5.14 16.83
N PRO A 115 -18.71 -3.87 16.44
CA PRO A 115 -19.72 -2.83 16.44
C PRO A 115 -20.77 -3.11 15.35
N PRO A 116 -22.07 -2.96 15.64
CA PRO A 116 -23.11 -2.99 14.62
C PRO A 116 -22.93 -1.81 13.66
N ASP A 117 -23.43 -1.98 12.45
CA ASP A 117 -23.27 -1.01 11.36
C ASP A 117 -23.73 0.41 11.70
N GLU A 118 -24.73 0.52 12.57
CA GLU A 118 -25.32 1.78 13.03
C GLU A 118 -24.36 2.60 13.92
N GLU A 119 -23.53 1.94 14.71
CA GLU A 119 -22.57 2.60 15.62
C GLU A 119 -21.36 3.19 14.87
N ILE A 120 -21.06 2.72 13.66
CA ILE A 120 -19.90 3.19 12.85
C ILE A 120 -20.12 4.64 12.33
N GLY A 121 -21.34 5.20 12.49
CA GLY A 121 -21.63 6.59 12.09
C GLY A 121 -21.72 6.81 10.57
N ILE A 122 -21.85 5.73 9.79
CA ILE A 122 -22.06 5.75 8.34
C ILE A 122 -23.43 5.15 8.06
N SER A 123 -24.19 5.75 7.13
CA SER A 123 -25.49 5.21 6.73
C SER A 123 -25.36 3.74 6.32
N SER A 124 -26.24 2.87 6.80
CA SER A 124 -26.20 1.41 6.60
C SER A 124 -26.11 1.01 5.13
N ALA A 125 -26.83 1.71 4.25
CA ALA A 125 -26.76 1.50 2.81
C ALA A 125 -25.36 1.77 2.22
N LYS A 126 -24.68 2.85 2.66
CA LYS A 126 -23.30 3.15 2.26
C LYS A 126 -22.31 2.15 2.81
N LEU A 127 -22.51 1.71 4.04
CA LEU A 127 -21.66 0.73 4.70
C LEU A 127 -21.72 -0.63 3.99
N SER A 128 -22.95 -1.09 3.66
CA SER A 128 -23.18 -2.29 2.88
C SER A 128 -22.45 -2.24 1.52
N GLN A 129 -22.59 -1.13 0.78
CA GLN A 129 -21.86 -0.93 -0.49
C GLN A 129 -20.35 -1.00 -0.32
N LEU A 130 -19.79 -0.38 0.74
CA LEU A 130 -18.34 -0.41 1.00
C LEU A 130 -17.86 -1.81 1.41
N LYS A 131 -18.66 -2.54 2.20
CA LYS A 131 -18.37 -3.93 2.56
C LYS A 131 -18.36 -4.82 1.33
N THR A 132 -19.38 -4.76 0.47
CA THR A 132 -19.44 -5.51 -0.79
C THR A 132 -18.26 -5.17 -1.72
N ALA A 133 -17.94 -3.89 -1.90
CA ALA A 133 -16.78 -3.47 -2.69
C ALA A 133 -15.43 -3.91 -2.09
N SER A 134 -15.38 -4.21 -0.79
CA SER A 134 -14.14 -4.63 -0.11
C SER A 134 -13.82 -6.11 -0.27
N ILE A 135 -14.78 -6.93 -0.70
CA ILE A 135 -14.64 -8.38 -0.87
C ILE A 135 -13.53 -8.66 -1.91
N ARG A 136 -12.67 -9.62 -1.62
CA ARG A 136 -11.69 -10.13 -2.58
C ARG A 136 -12.30 -11.28 -3.35
N PRO A 137 -12.17 -11.31 -4.69
CA PRO A 137 -12.58 -12.47 -5.48
C PRO A 137 -11.81 -13.71 -5.01
N ALA A 138 -12.49 -14.84 -4.95
CA ALA A 138 -11.85 -16.14 -4.73
C ALA A 138 -11.13 -16.59 -6.01
N SER A 139 -10.09 -17.39 -5.87
CA SER A 139 -9.43 -18.01 -7.02
C SER A 139 -10.29 -19.16 -7.54
N LEU A 140 -10.49 -19.24 -8.85
CA LEU A 140 -11.14 -20.40 -9.49
C LEU A 140 -10.26 -21.65 -9.43
N ASP A 141 -8.95 -21.49 -9.29
CA ASP A 141 -8.00 -22.59 -9.12
C ASP A 141 -7.78 -22.98 -7.64
N ALA A 142 -8.58 -22.43 -6.71
CA ALA A 142 -8.52 -22.85 -5.33
C ALA A 142 -9.21 -24.23 -5.17
N PRO A 143 -8.62 -25.16 -4.39
CA PRO A 143 -9.27 -26.42 -4.07
C PRO A 143 -10.53 -26.18 -3.25
N ILE A 144 -11.57 -26.98 -3.44
CA ILE A 144 -12.88 -26.86 -2.77
C ILE A 144 -12.83 -27.42 -1.35
N SER A 145 -11.98 -28.46 -1.12
CA SER A 145 -11.82 -29.10 0.19
C SER A 145 -10.36 -29.38 0.48
N ASP A 146 -10.00 -29.49 1.78
CA ASP A 146 -8.67 -29.91 2.26
C ASP A 146 -8.41 -31.43 2.09
N ASP A 147 -9.43 -32.21 1.77
CA ASP A 147 -9.28 -33.61 1.41
C ASP A 147 -8.77 -33.75 -0.01
N ASP A 148 -7.97 -34.78 -0.27
CA ASP A 148 -7.22 -35.13 -1.51
C ASP A 148 -8.01 -35.07 -2.85
N SER A 149 -9.14 -34.41 -2.89
CA SER A 149 -9.95 -34.23 -4.08
C SER A 149 -9.38 -33.09 -4.96
N THR A 150 -8.96 -33.46 -6.15
CA THR A 150 -8.51 -32.58 -7.23
C THR A 150 -9.64 -31.71 -7.82
N GLU A 151 -10.73 -31.50 -7.10
CA GLU A 151 -11.83 -30.66 -7.56
C GLU A 151 -11.55 -29.19 -7.30
N PHE A 152 -11.57 -28.39 -8.36
CA PHE A 152 -11.40 -26.93 -8.34
C PHE A 152 -12.73 -26.21 -8.55
N TRP A 153 -12.87 -25.00 -8.05
CA TRP A 153 -14.06 -24.18 -8.26
C TRP A 153 -14.42 -23.98 -9.76
N ARG A 154 -13.42 -23.93 -10.64
CA ARG A 154 -13.63 -23.78 -12.08
C ARG A 154 -14.41 -24.96 -12.71
N ASP A 155 -14.33 -26.15 -12.11
CA ASP A 155 -14.93 -27.38 -12.65
C ASP A 155 -16.40 -27.52 -12.24
N ARG A 156 -16.90 -26.63 -11.36
CA ARG A 156 -18.29 -26.57 -10.89
C ARG A 156 -19.11 -25.40 -11.48
N LEU A 157 -18.48 -24.50 -12.22
CA LEU A 157 -19.14 -23.38 -12.90
C LEU A 157 -19.44 -23.70 -14.36
#